data_30231978a8ef304b06f0f18fb3956df7
#
_entry.id   30231978a8ef304b06f0f18fb3956df7
#
_cell.length_a   1.000
_cell.length_b   1.000
_cell.length_c   1.000
_cell.angle_alpha   90.00
_cell.angle_beta   90.00
_cell.angle_gamma   90.00
#
_symmetry.space_group_name_H-M   'P 1'
#
loop_
_entity.id
_entity.type
_entity.pdbx_description
1 polymer ?
#
loop_
_entity_poly.entity_id
_entity_poly.type
_entity_poly.pdbx_seq_one_letter_code
_entity_poly.pdbx_strand_id
1 'polypeptide(L)'
;DQKYKNLDFKLKKYQIVRQIINNLITDFRQTTLKNLKANKIQSVDDVRCAKKRMAGFSALMSEKNGELKKFLHQNLYNHRKVKRMEFKSEMCLTGLFKAFTANSALLPESVQREEGHDSLQRRICDYISGMTDRYAISEHKKLYLPGEKD
;
A
#
# COMPACT_ATOMS: atom_id res chain seq x y z
N ASP A 1 -9.75 31.35 6.90
CA ASP A 1 -9.31 30.68 8.14
C ASP A 1 -8.36 31.55 8.94
N GLN A 2 -8.91 32.41 9.78
CA GLN A 2 -8.16 33.34 10.62
C GLN A 2 -7.30 32.62 11.67
N LYS A 3 -7.67 31.39 12.06
CA LYS A 3 -7.02 30.59 13.11
C LYS A 3 -5.56 30.19 12.82
N TYR A 4 -5.13 30.24 11.55
CA TYR A 4 -3.80 29.77 11.13
C TYR A 4 -2.92 30.85 10.47
N LYS A 5 -3.33 32.13 10.54
CA LYS A 5 -2.61 33.22 9.88
C LYS A 5 -1.17 33.41 10.36
N ASN A 6 -0.91 33.16 11.65
CA ASN A 6 0.39 33.42 12.30
C ASN A 6 1.30 32.19 12.48
N LEU A 7 0.94 31.05 11.86
CA LEU A 7 1.77 29.85 11.95
C LEU A 7 2.88 29.87 10.89
N ASP A 8 4.04 29.31 11.21
CA ASP A 8 5.10 29.02 10.26
C ASP A 8 4.57 28.14 9.11
N PHE A 9 5.13 28.33 7.91
CA PHE A 9 4.71 27.62 6.69
C PHE A 9 4.71 26.10 6.87
N LYS A 10 5.70 25.56 7.58
CA LYS A 10 5.79 24.13 7.90
C LYS A 10 4.62 23.64 8.75
N LEU A 11 4.26 24.40 9.78
CA LEU A 11 3.13 24.08 10.65
C LEU A 11 1.79 24.18 9.89
N LYS A 12 1.62 25.19 9.04
CA LYS A 12 0.44 25.32 8.18
C LYS A 12 0.25 24.10 7.30
N LYS A 13 1.32 23.61 6.65
CA LYS A 13 1.30 22.41 5.81
C LYS A 13 0.80 21.19 6.60
N TYR A 14 1.34 20.94 7.80
CA TYR A 14 0.91 19.82 8.61
C TYR A 14 -0.56 19.93 9.04
N GLN A 15 -1.02 21.12 9.39
CA GLN A 15 -2.42 21.35 9.77
C GLN A 15 -3.37 21.11 8.59
N ILE A 16 -3.01 21.55 7.38
CA ILE A 16 -3.80 21.30 6.17
C ILE A 16 -3.91 19.79 5.90
N VAL A 17 -2.79 19.07 5.91
CA VAL A 17 -2.78 17.62 5.69
C VAL A 17 -3.63 16.91 6.75
N ARG A 18 -3.47 17.26 8.03
CA ARG A 18 -4.27 16.72 9.12
C ARG A 18 -5.76 16.96 8.93
N GLN A 19 -6.14 18.18 8.49
CA GLN A 19 -7.54 18.52 8.24
C GLN A 19 -8.12 17.73 7.06
N ILE A 20 -7.36 17.55 5.98
CA ILE A 20 -7.78 16.73 4.84
C ILE A 20 -8.04 15.28 5.29
N ILE A 21 -7.10 14.69 6.02
CA ILE A 21 -7.22 13.31 6.53
C ILE A 21 -8.45 13.20 7.46
N ASN A 22 -8.62 14.15 8.37
CA ASN A 22 -9.75 14.15 9.30
C ASN A 22 -11.10 14.25 8.56
N ASN A 23 -11.19 15.11 7.55
CA ASN A 23 -12.41 15.25 6.76
C ASN A 23 -12.72 13.96 5.98
N LEU A 24 -11.72 13.32 5.38
CA LEU A 24 -11.88 12.04 4.69
C LEU A 24 -12.37 10.94 5.63
N ILE A 25 -11.74 10.78 6.79
CA ILE A 25 -12.12 9.75 7.78
C ILE A 25 -13.53 10.00 8.30
N THR A 26 -13.86 11.26 8.62
CA THR A 26 -15.18 11.63 9.16
C THR A 26 -16.28 11.37 8.14
N ASP A 27 -16.11 11.81 6.91
CA ASP A 27 -17.09 11.58 5.84
C ASP A 27 -17.27 10.09 5.56
N PHE A 28 -16.18 9.34 5.42
CA PHE A 28 -16.22 7.90 5.19
C PHE A 28 -16.99 7.16 6.28
N ARG A 29 -16.67 7.47 7.55
CA ARG A 29 -17.35 6.88 8.71
C ARG A 29 -18.85 7.22 8.73
N GLN A 30 -19.19 8.51 8.58
CA GLN A 30 -20.58 8.97 8.62
C GLN A 30 -21.40 8.37 7.48
N THR A 31 -20.86 8.36 6.27
CA THR A 31 -21.52 7.80 5.08
C THR A 31 -21.70 6.29 5.22
N THR A 32 -20.67 5.58 5.69
CA THR A 32 -20.77 4.14 5.95
C THR A 32 -21.85 3.83 6.98
N LEU A 33 -21.87 4.53 8.12
CA LEU A 33 -22.90 4.34 9.14
C LEU A 33 -24.31 4.64 8.62
N LYS A 34 -24.45 5.69 7.79
CA LYS A 34 -25.72 6.00 7.12
C LYS A 34 -26.16 4.88 6.20
N ASN A 35 -25.25 4.33 5.40
CA ASN A 35 -25.54 3.22 4.48
C ASN A 35 -25.95 1.95 5.24
N LEU A 36 -25.24 1.59 6.31
CA LEU A 36 -25.59 0.44 7.15
C LEU A 36 -26.99 0.57 7.72
N LYS A 37 -27.32 1.74 8.30
CA LYS A 37 -28.66 2.00 8.86
C LYS A 37 -29.75 1.97 7.79
N ALA A 38 -29.52 2.62 6.63
CA ALA A 38 -30.49 2.68 5.55
C ALA A 38 -30.80 1.29 4.94
N ASN A 39 -29.82 0.38 4.93
CA ASN A 39 -29.98 -0.98 4.43
C ASN A 39 -30.30 -2.00 5.55
N LYS A 40 -30.56 -1.54 6.78
CA LYS A 40 -30.90 -2.38 7.93
C LYS A 40 -29.90 -3.51 8.20
N ILE A 41 -28.61 -3.25 7.96
CA ILE A 41 -27.53 -4.21 8.18
C ILE A 41 -27.33 -4.40 9.69
N GLN A 42 -27.42 -5.65 10.16
CA GLN A 42 -27.26 -5.99 11.58
C GLN A 42 -26.15 -7.04 11.81
N SER A 43 -25.75 -7.75 10.77
CA SER A 43 -24.74 -8.81 10.86
C SER A 43 -23.70 -8.71 9.75
N VAL A 44 -22.62 -9.46 9.89
CA VAL A 44 -21.58 -9.61 8.84
C VAL A 44 -22.16 -10.29 7.60
N ASP A 45 -23.09 -11.22 7.79
CA ASP A 45 -23.70 -11.95 6.69
C ASP A 45 -24.65 -11.05 5.87
N ASP A 46 -25.33 -10.09 6.52
CA ASP A 46 -26.08 -9.06 5.79
C ASP A 46 -25.18 -8.24 4.88
N VAL A 47 -23.96 -7.89 5.36
CA VAL A 47 -22.97 -7.17 4.53
C VAL A 47 -22.53 -8.03 3.33
N ARG A 48 -22.29 -9.33 3.55
CA ARG A 48 -21.85 -10.26 2.49
C ARG A 48 -22.93 -10.46 1.42
N CYS A 49 -24.19 -10.48 1.84
CA CYS A 49 -25.35 -10.63 0.95
C CYS A 49 -25.77 -9.29 0.30
N ALA A 50 -25.22 -8.17 0.72
CA ALA A 50 -25.61 -6.88 0.21
C ALA A 50 -25.18 -6.67 -1.25
N LYS A 51 -26.13 -6.26 -2.11
CA LYS A 51 -25.87 -5.99 -3.55
C LYS A 51 -24.98 -4.77 -3.80
N LYS A 52 -24.82 -3.88 -2.81
CA LYS A 52 -24.07 -2.64 -2.91
C LYS A 52 -23.01 -2.57 -1.82
N ARG A 53 -21.88 -1.93 -2.14
CA ARG A 53 -20.86 -1.64 -1.14
C ARG A 53 -21.42 -0.70 -0.07
N MET A 54 -21.34 -1.13 1.19
CA MET A 54 -21.80 -0.35 2.34
C MET A 54 -20.80 0.74 2.74
N ALA A 55 -19.51 0.41 2.72
CA ALA A 55 -18.45 1.33 3.06
C ALA A 55 -18.07 2.23 1.88
N GLY A 56 -18.01 3.55 2.12
CA GLY A 56 -17.67 4.51 1.07
C GLY A 56 -17.75 5.95 1.51
N PHE A 57 -17.33 6.83 0.63
CA PHE A 57 -17.46 8.28 0.79
C PHE A 57 -18.83 8.77 0.31
N SER A 58 -19.23 9.97 0.77
CA SER A 58 -20.31 10.71 0.14
C SER A 58 -19.94 11.05 -1.32
N ALA A 59 -20.95 11.33 -2.16
CA ALA A 59 -20.71 11.72 -3.55
C ALA A 59 -19.75 12.89 -3.67
N LEU A 60 -19.97 13.95 -2.89
CA LEU A 60 -19.12 15.15 -2.87
C LEU A 60 -17.68 14.83 -2.43
N MET A 61 -17.49 14.01 -1.39
CA MET A 61 -16.15 13.65 -0.91
C MET A 61 -15.45 12.70 -1.88
N SER A 62 -16.19 11.82 -2.54
CA SER A 62 -15.66 10.93 -3.59
C SER A 62 -15.08 11.73 -4.76
N GLU A 63 -15.82 12.76 -5.22
CA GLU A 63 -15.37 13.67 -6.27
C GLU A 63 -14.08 14.41 -5.86
N LYS A 64 -14.09 15.08 -4.71
CA LYS A 64 -12.90 15.80 -4.19
C LYS A 64 -11.69 14.89 -3.99
N ASN A 65 -11.91 13.67 -3.48
CA ASN A 65 -10.84 12.69 -3.33
C ASN A 65 -10.31 12.21 -4.70
N GLY A 66 -11.19 12.11 -5.70
CA GLY A 66 -10.82 11.82 -7.08
C GLY A 66 -9.91 12.91 -7.67
N GLU A 67 -10.26 14.18 -7.47
CA GLU A 67 -9.44 15.33 -7.90
C GLU A 67 -8.07 15.33 -7.20
N LEU A 68 -8.07 15.12 -5.88
CA LEU A 68 -6.82 15.02 -5.11
C LEU A 68 -5.93 13.87 -5.62
N LYS A 69 -6.50 12.70 -5.89
CA LYS A 69 -5.75 11.56 -6.45
C LYS A 69 -5.16 11.88 -7.83
N LYS A 70 -5.92 12.53 -8.72
CA LYS A 70 -5.44 12.97 -10.02
C LYS A 70 -4.27 13.94 -9.87
N PHE A 71 -4.41 14.94 -9.00
CA PHE A 71 -3.35 15.91 -8.72
C PHE A 71 -2.08 15.22 -8.20
N LEU A 72 -2.20 14.32 -7.23
CA LEU A 72 -1.06 13.57 -6.66
C LEU A 72 -0.41 12.68 -7.72
N HIS A 73 -1.21 12.02 -8.56
CA HIS A 73 -0.69 11.19 -9.63
C HIS A 73 0.16 12.00 -10.62
N GLN A 74 -0.35 13.16 -11.03
CA GLN A 74 0.35 14.01 -11.99
C GLN A 74 1.62 14.66 -11.42
N ASN A 75 1.57 15.15 -10.17
CA ASN A 75 2.63 15.98 -9.61
C ASN A 75 3.59 15.23 -8.68
N LEU A 76 3.16 14.13 -8.07
CA LEU A 76 3.98 13.36 -7.12
C LEU A 76 4.40 12.01 -7.71
N TYR A 77 3.45 11.15 -8.06
CA TYR A 77 3.77 9.78 -8.48
C TYR A 77 4.47 9.71 -9.83
N ASN A 78 4.22 10.66 -10.73
CA ASN A 78 4.96 10.79 -12.00
C ASN A 78 6.26 11.61 -11.88
N HIS A 79 6.61 12.07 -10.66
CA HIS A 79 7.85 12.80 -10.50
C HIS A 79 9.06 11.88 -10.74
N ARG A 80 10.08 12.40 -11.45
CA ARG A 80 11.29 11.64 -11.85
C ARG A 80 11.92 10.85 -10.69
N LYS A 81 12.01 11.43 -9.50
CA LYS A 81 12.61 10.74 -8.33
C LYS A 81 11.78 9.52 -7.91
N VAL A 82 10.45 9.64 -7.93
CA VAL A 82 9.54 8.54 -7.58
C VAL A 82 9.62 7.44 -8.62
N LYS A 83 9.58 7.79 -9.90
CA LYS A 83 9.74 6.81 -11.01
C LYS A 83 11.07 6.06 -10.97
N ARG A 84 12.15 6.72 -10.59
CA ARG A 84 13.44 6.03 -10.40
C ARG A 84 13.44 5.06 -9.22
N MET A 85 12.74 5.39 -8.14
CA MET A 85 12.59 4.48 -6.99
C MET A 85 11.72 3.28 -7.35
N GLU A 86 10.58 3.52 -8.02
CA GLU A 86 9.69 2.49 -8.53
C GLU A 86 10.45 1.49 -9.42
N PHE A 87 11.19 1.98 -10.41
CA PHE A 87 12.00 1.16 -11.30
C PHE A 87 13.04 0.32 -10.55
N LYS A 88 13.75 0.91 -9.57
CA LYS A 88 14.71 0.17 -8.75
C LYS A 88 14.06 -0.93 -7.92
N SER A 89 12.89 -0.65 -7.35
CA SER A 89 12.14 -1.63 -6.56
C SER A 89 11.66 -2.78 -7.44
N GLU A 90 11.14 -2.48 -8.63
CA GLU A 90 10.73 -3.47 -9.61
C GLU A 90 11.89 -4.38 -10.03
N MET A 91 13.05 -3.79 -10.34
CA MET A 91 14.26 -4.57 -10.67
C MET A 91 14.67 -5.48 -9.51
N CYS A 92 14.67 -4.95 -8.29
CA CYS A 92 15.08 -5.70 -7.10
C CYS A 92 14.15 -6.90 -6.86
N LEU A 93 12.84 -6.68 -6.79
CA LEU A 93 11.85 -7.73 -6.53
C LEU A 93 11.78 -8.76 -7.65
N THR A 94 11.83 -8.31 -8.91
CA THR A 94 11.87 -9.20 -10.07
C THR A 94 13.14 -10.04 -10.09
N GLY A 95 14.28 -9.45 -9.73
CA GLY A 95 15.54 -10.16 -9.61
C GLY A 95 15.46 -11.27 -8.56
N LEU A 96 15.04 -10.95 -7.33
CA LEU A 96 14.86 -11.92 -6.26
C LEU A 96 13.93 -13.06 -6.66
N PHE A 97 12.76 -12.74 -7.22
CA PHE A 97 11.80 -13.75 -7.67
C PHE A 97 12.38 -14.69 -8.73
N LYS A 98 13.09 -14.15 -9.73
CA LYS A 98 13.76 -14.94 -10.77
C LYS A 98 14.86 -15.83 -10.20
N ALA A 99 15.71 -15.31 -9.32
CA ALA A 99 16.79 -16.08 -8.71
C ALA A 99 16.24 -17.26 -7.89
N PHE A 100 15.29 -17.03 -7.01
CA PHE A 100 14.68 -18.07 -6.18
C PHE A 100 13.85 -19.08 -6.99
N THR A 101 13.23 -18.66 -8.07
CA THR A 101 12.51 -19.57 -8.98
C THR A 101 13.47 -20.45 -9.78
N ALA A 102 14.60 -19.91 -10.23
CA ALA A 102 15.61 -20.64 -10.98
C ALA A 102 16.38 -21.64 -10.09
N ASN A 103 16.62 -21.29 -8.82
CA ASN A 103 17.30 -22.14 -7.86
C ASN A 103 16.69 -21.98 -6.46
N SER A 104 15.81 -22.91 -6.10
CA SER A 104 15.15 -22.90 -4.79
C SER A 104 16.11 -23.15 -3.61
N ALA A 105 17.32 -23.68 -3.85
CA ALA A 105 18.34 -23.86 -2.82
C ALA A 105 18.88 -22.52 -2.26
N LEU A 106 18.63 -21.41 -2.94
CA LEU A 106 18.97 -20.06 -2.47
C LEU A 106 18.00 -19.53 -1.40
N LEU A 107 16.86 -20.19 -1.21
CA LEU A 107 15.90 -19.82 -0.17
C LEU A 107 16.37 -20.34 1.20
N PRO A 108 16.00 -19.67 2.30
CA PRO A 108 16.19 -20.22 3.65
C PRO A 108 15.53 -21.59 3.79
N GLU A 109 16.13 -22.49 4.57
CA GLU A 109 15.61 -23.84 4.78
C GLU A 109 14.16 -23.85 5.31
N SER A 110 13.79 -22.87 6.13
CA SER A 110 12.42 -22.71 6.64
C SER A 110 11.40 -22.57 5.52
N VAL A 111 11.73 -21.81 4.48
CA VAL A 111 10.86 -21.58 3.31
C VAL A 111 10.87 -22.79 2.36
N GLN A 112 12.02 -23.49 2.27
CA GLN A 112 12.14 -24.70 1.44
C GLN A 112 11.32 -25.88 2.00
N ARG A 113 11.30 -26.03 3.32
CA ARG A 113 10.67 -27.16 4.05
C ARG A 113 9.20 -26.92 4.41
N GLU A 114 8.63 -25.79 4.01
CA GLU A 114 7.23 -25.50 4.29
C GLU A 114 6.33 -26.53 3.60
N GLU A 115 5.91 -27.53 4.38
CA GLU A 115 5.00 -28.60 3.95
C GLU A 115 3.57 -28.01 3.88
N GLY A 116 3.16 -27.57 2.71
CA GLY A 116 1.83 -27.03 2.46
C GLY A 116 1.40 -27.32 1.02
N HIS A 117 0.12 -27.09 0.73
CA HIS A 117 -0.43 -27.24 -0.62
C HIS A 117 -0.03 -26.10 -1.58
N ASP A 118 0.79 -25.15 -1.12
CA ASP A 118 1.18 -23.99 -1.92
C ASP A 118 2.32 -24.31 -2.89
N SER A 119 2.22 -23.77 -4.11
CA SER A 119 3.28 -23.89 -5.10
C SER A 119 4.57 -23.19 -4.64
N LEU A 120 5.72 -23.61 -5.17
CA LEU A 120 7.01 -22.95 -4.92
C LEU A 120 6.93 -21.44 -5.19
N GLN A 121 6.28 -21.05 -6.28
CA GLN A 121 6.12 -19.64 -6.64
C GLN A 121 5.33 -18.85 -5.58
N ARG A 122 4.31 -19.48 -4.98
CA ARG A 122 3.54 -18.85 -3.91
C ARG A 122 4.42 -18.63 -2.67
N ARG A 123 5.16 -19.64 -2.24
CA ARG A 123 6.09 -19.54 -1.10
C ARG A 123 7.16 -18.47 -1.33
N ILE A 124 7.71 -18.37 -2.56
CA ILE A 124 8.64 -17.29 -2.93
C ILE A 124 7.97 -15.93 -2.81
N CYS A 125 6.74 -15.76 -3.31
CA CYS A 125 6.01 -14.51 -3.18
C CYS A 125 5.78 -14.12 -1.72
N ASP A 126 5.38 -15.06 -0.88
CA ASP A 126 5.13 -14.82 0.55
C ASP A 126 6.43 -14.48 1.28
N TYR A 127 7.53 -15.16 0.98
CA TYR A 127 8.86 -14.83 1.50
C TYR A 127 9.30 -13.41 1.12
N ILE A 128 9.23 -13.05 -0.17
CA ILE A 128 9.60 -11.72 -0.65
C ILE A 128 8.69 -10.63 -0.07
N SER A 129 7.39 -10.89 0.03
CA SER A 129 6.43 -9.92 0.59
C SER A 129 6.60 -9.69 2.08
N GLY A 130 7.19 -10.65 2.80
CA GLY A 130 7.57 -10.52 4.20
C GLY A 130 8.86 -9.72 4.45
N MET A 131 9.61 -9.38 3.40
CA MET A 131 10.86 -8.63 3.53
C MET A 131 10.60 -7.14 3.79
N THR A 132 11.46 -6.53 4.62
CA THR A 132 11.58 -5.07 4.62
C THR A 132 12.35 -4.59 3.40
N ASP A 133 12.16 -3.35 2.97
CA ASP A 133 12.90 -2.76 1.83
C ASP A 133 14.42 -2.94 1.94
N ARG A 134 14.96 -2.73 3.16
CA ARG A 134 16.39 -2.88 3.41
C ARG A 134 16.85 -4.32 3.26
N TYR A 135 16.07 -5.26 3.75
CA TYR A 135 16.39 -6.68 3.65
C TYR A 135 16.33 -7.15 2.20
N ALA A 136 15.30 -6.81 1.46
CA ALA A 136 15.19 -7.13 0.03
C ALA A 136 16.36 -6.59 -0.80
N ILE A 137 16.78 -5.34 -0.55
CA ILE A 137 17.94 -4.75 -1.21
C ILE A 137 19.24 -5.49 -0.84
N SER A 138 19.41 -5.87 0.43
CA SER A 138 20.58 -6.61 0.89
C SER A 138 20.65 -7.99 0.22
N GLU A 139 19.55 -8.75 0.25
CA GLU A 139 19.47 -10.07 -0.40
C GLU A 139 19.71 -9.98 -1.92
N HIS A 140 19.13 -8.97 -2.58
CA HIS A 140 19.39 -8.75 -4.00
C HIS A 140 20.89 -8.49 -4.27
N LYS A 141 21.57 -7.71 -3.42
CA LYS A 141 22.99 -7.45 -3.57
C LYS A 141 23.82 -8.73 -3.38
N LYS A 142 23.54 -9.52 -2.35
CA LYS A 142 24.22 -10.79 -2.10
C LYS A 142 24.12 -11.75 -3.29
N LEU A 143 22.97 -11.83 -3.92
CA LEU A 143 22.74 -12.69 -5.07
C LEU A 143 23.38 -12.19 -6.39
N TYR A 144 23.49 -10.87 -6.57
CA TYR A 144 23.86 -10.28 -7.86
C TYR A 144 25.20 -9.54 -7.85
N LEU A 145 25.78 -9.24 -6.68
CA LEU A 145 27.07 -8.55 -6.56
C LEU A 145 28.12 -9.49 -5.92
N PRO A 146 29.08 -10.02 -6.70
CA PRO A 146 30.04 -11.02 -6.22
C PRO A 146 30.95 -10.54 -5.06
N GLY A 147 31.01 -9.24 -4.79
CA GLY A 147 31.81 -8.68 -3.69
C GLY A 147 31.05 -8.56 -2.36
N GLU A 148 29.75 -8.81 -2.33
CA GLU A 148 28.97 -8.76 -1.09
C GLU A 148 29.05 -10.13 -0.37
N LYS A 149 29.16 -10.08 0.96
CA LYS A 149 29.18 -11.28 1.81
C LYS A 149 27.76 -11.68 2.19
N ASP A 150 27.53 -12.99 2.32
CA ASP A 150 26.29 -13.56 2.87
C ASP A 150 26.08 -13.22 4.34
#